data_cc06e0a4632d64f233359d80cd1de057
#
_entry.id   cc06e0a4632d64f233359d80cd1de057
#
_cell.length_a   1.000
_cell.length_b   1.000
_cell.length_c   1.000
_cell.angle_alpha   90.00
_cell.angle_beta   90.00
_cell.angle_gamma   90.00
#
_symmetry.space_group_name_H-M   'P 1'
#
loop_
_entity.id
_entity.type
_entity.pdbx_description
1 polymer ?
#
loop_
_entity_poly.entity_id
_entity_poly.type
_entity_poly.pdbx_seq_one_letter_code
_entity_poly.pdbx_strand_id
1 'polypeptide(L)'
;MLAKNSGDVVIKFDARSAEIRYADGMLRCRLIEGRYPNYNSVIPNNNTNCLTIDRKSLMGALKRVLPFASESSQLVRFHIEKGLLRLTAEDIDFATSAKESISCDYAGATMDIGFKGSAIYEILNSLASDEVTIQLADPSRAGVIVPSTQPDEQDILMLIMPMLLND
;
A
#
# COMPACT_ATOMS: atom_id res chain seq x y z
N MET A 1 16.79 -4.09 12.18
CA MET A 1 17.87 -4.63 13.04
C MET A 1 18.84 -5.47 12.24
N LEU A 2 18.42 -6.53 11.56
CA LEU A 2 19.33 -7.42 10.78
C LEU A 2 19.99 -6.74 9.58
N ALA A 3 19.28 -5.86 8.87
CA ALA A 3 19.80 -5.17 7.68
C ALA A 3 21.03 -4.25 7.90
N LYS A 4 21.40 -4.01 9.15
CA LYS A 4 22.59 -3.22 9.52
C LYS A 4 23.78 -4.07 9.97
N ASN A 5 23.63 -5.39 10.04
CA ASN A 5 24.67 -6.31 10.42
C ASN A 5 25.30 -6.94 9.16
N SER A 6 26.61 -6.95 9.10
CA SER A 6 27.39 -7.71 8.11
C SER A 6 27.70 -9.08 8.69
N GLY A 7 27.51 -10.15 7.93
CA GLY A 7 27.83 -11.52 8.31
C GLY A 7 26.64 -12.47 8.30
N ASP A 8 26.89 -13.71 8.64
CA ASP A 8 25.89 -14.77 8.63
C ASP A 8 24.90 -14.63 9.78
N VAL A 9 23.64 -14.93 9.49
CA VAL A 9 22.54 -14.98 10.45
C VAL A 9 22.06 -16.43 10.55
N VAL A 10 22.02 -16.97 11.77
CA VAL A 10 21.51 -18.31 12.04
C VAL A 10 20.10 -18.20 12.60
N ILE A 11 19.12 -18.75 11.89
CA ILE A 11 17.72 -18.81 12.32
C ILE A 11 17.39 -20.24 12.73
N LYS A 12 16.95 -20.43 13.97
CA LYS A 12 16.41 -21.68 14.50
C LYS A 12 14.96 -21.44 14.89
N PHE A 13 14.08 -22.34 14.54
CA PHE A 13 12.67 -22.26 14.93
C PHE A 13 12.09 -23.64 15.19
N ASP A 14 11.09 -23.65 16.06
CA ASP A 14 10.23 -24.80 16.35
C ASP A 14 8.76 -24.37 16.20
N ALA A 15 7.81 -25.18 16.63
CA ALA A 15 6.38 -24.87 16.51
C ALA A 15 5.93 -23.67 17.39
N ARG A 16 6.72 -23.20 18.34
CA ARG A 16 6.33 -22.18 19.32
C ARG A 16 7.27 -20.98 19.38
N SER A 17 8.50 -21.13 18.93
CA SER A 17 9.52 -20.08 19.07
C SER A 17 10.46 -19.99 17.88
N ALA A 18 10.98 -18.80 17.66
CA ALA A 18 12.10 -18.56 16.74
C ALA A 18 13.24 -17.87 17.49
N GLU A 19 14.47 -18.27 17.17
CA GLU A 19 15.70 -17.69 17.67
C GLU A 19 16.57 -17.28 16.48
N ILE A 20 16.98 -16.02 16.46
CA ILE A 20 17.80 -15.44 15.42
C ILE A 20 19.10 -14.98 16.06
N ARG A 21 20.23 -15.58 15.66
CA ARG A 21 21.57 -15.22 16.13
C ARG A 21 22.32 -14.49 15.04
N TYR A 22 22.98 -13.43 15.40
CA TYR A 22 23.87 -12.63 14.56
C TYR A 22 25.11 -12.23 15.35
N ALA A 23 26.12 -11.64 14.70
CA ALA A 23 27.45 -11.41 15.30
C ALA A 23 27.40 -10.76 16.69
N ASP A 24 26.55 -9.75 16.89
CA ASP A 24 26.53 -8.93 18.09
C ASP A 24 25.37 -9.23 19.03
N GLY A 25 24.57 -10.28 18.76
CA GLY A 25 23.45 -10.57 19.62
C GLY A 25 22.53 -11.71 19.19
N MET A 26 21.46 -11.83 19.94
CA MET A 26 20.42 -12.82 19.73
C MET A 26 19.03 -12.20 19.94
N LEU A 27 18.10 -12.51 19.04
CA LEU A 27 16.69 -12.23 19.18
C LEU A 27 15.94 -13.54 19.38
N ARG A 28 15.12 -13.63 20.40
CA ARG A 28 14.20 -14.74 20.59
C ARG A 28 12.76 -14.21 20.63
N CYS A 29 11.88 -14.83 19.85
CA CYS A 29 10.47 -14.47 19.81
C CYS A 29 9.59 -15.72 19.93
N ARG A 30 8.40 -15.52 20.50
CA ARG A 30 7.32 -16.50 20.50
C ARG A 30 6.56 -16.40 19.18
N LEU A 31 6.27 -17.52 18.57
CA LEU A 31 5.44 -17.60 17.36
C LEU A 31 3.97 -17.51 17.72
N ILE A 32 3.18 -16.96 16.81
CA ILE A 32 1.72 -16.94 16.89
C ILE A 32 1.23 -18.36 16.66
N GLU A 33 0.40 -18.87 17.58
CA GLU A 33 -0.22 -20.16 17.44
C GLU A 33 -1.35 -20.10 16.39
N GLY A 34 -1.46 -21.14 15.56
CA GLY A 34 -2.52 -21.27 14.57
C GLY A 34 -2.01 -21.58 13.17
N ARG A 35 -2.95 -21.86 12.28
CA ARG A 35 -2.64 -22.07 10.87
C ARG A 35 -2.47 -20.74 10.16
N TYR A 36 -1.39 -20.58 9.43
CA TYR A 36 -1.19 -19.39 8.58
C TYR A 36 -2.33 -19.26 7.56
N PRO A 37 -2.96 -18.07 7.44
CA PRO A 37 -4.03 -17.86 6.48
C PRO A 37 -3.62 -18.14 5.04
N ASN A 38 -4.56 -18.69 4.25
CA ASN A 38 -4.33 -18.84 2.82
C ASN A 38 -4.45 -17.48 2.11
N TYR A 39 -3.37 -16.73 2.07
CA TYR A 39 -3.36 -15.40 1.45
C TYR A 39 -3.67 -15.41 -0.05
N ASN A 40 -3.41 -16.52 -0.76
CA ASN A 40 -3.76 -16.64 -2.18
C ASN A 40 -5.27 -16.53 -2.42
N SER A 41 -6.09 -16.87 -1.42
CA SER A 41 -7.55 -16.76 -1.55
C SER A 41 -8.08 -15.32 -1.44
N VAL A 42 -7.26 -14.38 -0.97
CA VAL A 42 -7.63 -12.96 -0.84
C VAL A 42 -7.02 -12.06 -1.90
N ILE A 43 -6.06 -12.57 -2.68
CA ILE A 43 -5.50 -11.85 -3.82
C ILE A 43 -6.53 -11.86 -4.95
N PRO A 44 -7.04 -10.69 -5.38
CA PRO A 44 -8.03 -10.62 -6.44
C PRO A 44 -7.42 -10.96 -7.80
N ASN A 45 -8.13 -11.76 -8.58
CA ASN A 45 -7.70 -12.16 -9.93
C ASN A 45 -8.41 -11.37 -11.05
N ASN A 46 -9.36 -10.48 -10.70
CA ASN A 46 -10.27 -9.84 -11.65
C ASN A 46 -10.23 -8.30 -11.56
N ASN A 47 -9.11 -7.72 -11.14
CA ASN A 47 -8.91 -6.29 -11.09
C ASN A 47 -8.51 -5.78 -12.49
N THR A 48 -9.50 -5.43 -13.31
CA THR A 48 -9.32 -5.04 -14.72
C THR A 48 -9.06 -3.55 -14.93
N ASN A 49 -9.36 -2.72 -13.94
CA ASN A 49 -9.13 -1.27 -14.01
C ASN A 49 -7.70 -1.00 -13.54
N CYS A 50 -6.80 -0.73 -14.49
CA CYS A 50 -5.40 -0.49 -14.21
C CYS A 50 -5.09 1.00 -14.29
N LEU A 51 -4.56 1.55 -13.20
CA LEU A 51 -4.07 2.92 -13.08
C LEU A 51 -2.54 2.88 -12.97
N THR A 52 -1.82 3.35 -14.00
CA THR A 52 -0.36 3.50 -13.95
C THR A 52 0.02 4.95 -13.71
N ILE A 53 0.93 5.18 -12.78
CA ILE A 53 1.26 6.52 -12.31
C ILE A 53 2.70 6.60 -11.81
N ASP A 54 3.34 7.77 -11.99
CA ASP A 54 4.64 8.07 -11.39
C ASP A 54 4.55 7.99 -9.86
N ARG A 55 5.36 7.13 -9.28
CA ARG A 55 5.36 6.82 -7.85
C ARG A 55 5.69 8.04 -6.98
N LYS A 56 6.66 8.85 -7.40
CA LYS A 56 7.10 10.03 -6.63
C LYS A 56 6.04 11.12 -6.65
N SER A 57 5.38 11.31 -7.78
CA SER A 57 4.26 12.26 -7.93
C SER A 57 3.09 11.89 -7.04
N LEU A 58 2.71 10.61 -7.01
CA LEU A 58 1.65 10.11 -6.13
C LEU A 58 2.03 10.26 -4.65
N MET A 59 3.26 9.88 -4.28
CA MET A 59 3.76 10.09 -2.90
C MET A 59 3.76 11.56 -2.50
N GLY A 60 4.20 12.44 -3.38
CA GLY A 60 4.22 13.87 -3.15
C GLY A 60 2.82 14.46 -2.91
N ALA A 61 1.84 14.05 -3.72
CA ALA A 61 0.45 14.48 -3.57
C ALA A 61 -0.18 13.94 -2.29
N LEU A 62 0.02 12.66 -1.98
CA LEU A 62 -0.43 12.07 -0.71
C LEU A 62 0.15 12.83 0.50
N LYS A 63 1.45 13.15 0.45
CA LYS A 63 2.10 13.91 1.54
C LYS A 63 1.50 15.30 1.74
N ARG A 64 0.98 15.92 0.68
CA ARG A 64 0.33 17.25 0.78
C ARG A 64 -1.11 17.17 1.25
N VAL A 65 -1.87 16.13 0.90
CA VAL A 65 -3.28 16.01 1.31
C VAL A 65 -3.46 15.36 2.69
N LEU A 66 -2.57 14.45 3.10
CA LEU A 66 -2.67 13.72 4.37
C LEU A 66 -2.81 14.59 5.62
N PRO A 67 -2.13 15.76 5.76
CA PRO A 67 -2.33 16.63 6.92
C PRO A 67 -3.76 17.18 7.07
N PHE A 68 -4.59 17.06 6.04
CA PHE A 68 -5.99 17.50 6.03
C PHE A 68 -6.98 16.34 6.16
N ALA A 69 -6.51 15.10 6.30
CA ALA A 69 -7.33 13.95 6.58
C ALA A 69 -7.58 13.82 8.09
N SER A 70 -8.75 13.32 8.45
CA SER A 70 -9.03 12.99 9.87
C SER A 70 -7.96 12.09 10.44
N GLU A 71 -7.45 12.42 11.63
CA GLU A 71 -6.37 11.68 12.30
C GLU A 71 -6.77 10.21 12.56
N SER A 72 -8.03 9.95 12.84
CA SER A 72 -8.51 8.61 13.15
C SER A 72 -8.56 7.69 11.94
N SER A 73 -9.03 8.17 10.79
CA SER A 73 -9.23 7.36 9.59
C SER A 73 -8.09 7.49 8.58
N GLN A 74 -7.50 8.67 8.48
CA GLN A 74 -6.53 9.04 7.44
C GLN A 74 -7.05 8.73 6.03
N LEU A 75 -8.39 8.87 5.86
CA LEU A 75 -9.07 8.58 4.63
C LEU A 75 -8.69 9.59 3.55
N VAL A 76 -8.29 9.07 2.40
CA VAL A 76 -8.10 9.83 1.17
C VAL A 76 -9.01 9.23 0.10
N ARG A 77 -9.86 10.07 -0.50
CA ARG A 77 -10.68 9.71 -1.66
C ARG A 77 -9.82 9.81 -2.91
N PHE A 78 -9.81 8.77 -3.69
CA PHE A 78 -9.23 8.67 -5.03
C PHE A 78 -10.36 8.75 -6.04
N HIS A 79 -10.51 9.88 -6.72
CA HIS A 79 -11.38 10.02 -7.87
C HIS A 79 -10.56 9.78 -9.12
N ILE A 80 -10.83 8.69 -9.81
CA ILE A 80 -10.05 8.20 -10.94
C ILE A 80 -10.89 8.40 -12.21
N GLU A 81 -10.37 9.13 -13.14
CA GLU A 81 -10.98 9.33 -14.47
C GLU A 81 -9.91 9.21 -15.56
N LYS A 82 -10.32 9.17 -16.80
CA LYS A 82 -9.39 9.00 -17.93
C LYS A 82 -8.27 10.04 -17.89
N GLY A 83 -7.04 9.58 -17.72
CA GLY A 83 -5.83 10.42 -17.71
C GLY A 83 -5.61 11.24 -16.44
N LEU A 84 -6.49 11.14 -15.42
CA LEU A 84 -6.43 11.98 -14.25
C LEU A 84 -6.77 11.22 -12.97
N LEU A 85 -5.94 11.36 -11.96
CA LEU A 85 -6.24 10.98 -10.57
C LEU A 85 -6.37 12.24 -9.72
N ARG A 86 -7.51 12.37 -9.03
CA ARG A 86 -7.72 13.41 -8.04
C ARG A 86 -7.77 12.80 -6.64
N LEU A 87 -6.93 13.30 -5.75
CA LEU A 87 -6.91 12.96 -4.33
C LEU A 87 -7.66 14.03 -3.55
N THR A 88 -8.54 13.62 -2.65
CA THR A 88 -9.23 14.53 -1.73
C THR A 88 -9.12 13.97 -0.32
N ALA A 89 -8.75 14.80 0.62
CA ALA A 89 -8.78 14.50 2.05
C ALA A 89 -9.54 15.61 2.76
N GLU A 90 -10.30 15.27 3.79
CA GLU A 90 -11.06 16.21 4.60
C GLU A 90 -11.13 15.77 6.05
N ASP A 91 -11.15 16.74 6.94
CA ASP A 91 -11.44 16.58 8.35
C ASP A 91 -12.62 17.48 8.71
N ILE A 92 -13.77 16.84 8.96
CA ILE A 92 -15.03 17.54 9.24
C ILE A 92 -14.96 18.23 10.61
N ASP A 93 -14.29 17.62 11.59
CA ASP A 93 -14.20 18.15 12.95
C ASP A 93 -13.40 19.47 12.99
N PHE A 94 -12.37 19.57 12.17
CA PHE A 94 -11.55 20.76 12.04
C PHE A 94 -11.92 21.65 10.84
N ALA A 95 -12.93 21.28 10.05
CA ALA A 95 -13.36 21.98 8.84
C ALA A 95 -12.21 22.27 7.87
N THR A 96 -11.30 21.32 7.70
CA THR A 96 -10.16 21.43 6.78
C THR A 96 -10.31 20.44 5.63
N SER A 97 -9.81 20.83 4.47
CA SER A 97 -9.77 19.94 3.30
C SER A 97 -8.60 20.27 2.37
N ALA A 98 -8.16 19.28 1.63
CA ALA A 98 -7.16 19.44 0.57
C ALA A 98 -7.52 18.61 -0.65
N LYS A 99 -7.12 19.10 -1.82
CA LYS A 99 -7.35 18.46 -3.10
C LYS A 99 -6.10 18.59 -3.98
N GLU A 100 -5.68 17.48 -4.56
CA GLU A 100 -4.58 17.41 -5.51
C GLU A 100 -4.99 16.66 -6.77
N SER A 101 -4.42 17.02 -7.90
CA SER A 101 -4.69 16.33 -9.18
C SER A 101 -3.37 15.95 -9.83
N ILE A 102 -3.28 14.71 -10.33
CA ILE A 102 -2.07 14.13 -10.90
C ILE A 102 -2.45 13.45 -12.21
N SER A 103 -1.65 13.65 -13.24
CA SER A 103 -1.79 12.91 -14.50
C SER A 103 -1.43 11.44 -14.28
N CYS A 104 -2.18 10.56 -14.92
CA CYS A 104 -1.96 9.13 -14.86
C CYS A 104 -2.36 8.44 -16.16
N ASP A 105 -1.91 7.22 -16.37
CA ASP A 105 -2.43 6.37 -17.45
C ASP A 105 -3.56 5.50 -16.88
N TYR A 106 -4.78 5.87 -17.25
CA TYR A 106 -6.00 5.18 -16.88
C TYR A 106 -7.04 5.34 -17.99
N ALA A 107 -7.63 4.23 -18.42
CA ALA A 107 -8.61 4.18 -19.50
C ALA A 107 -9.94 3.50 -19.08
N GLY A 108 -10.06 3.11 -17.81
CA GLY A 108 -11.26 2.48 -17.26
C GLY A 108 -12.43 3.45 -17.02
N ALA A 109 -13.53 2.95 -16.48
CA ALA A 109 -14.66 3.75 -16.05
C ALA A 109 -14.27 4.64 -14.87
N THR A 110 -14.88 5.83 -14.79
CA THR A 110 -14.71 6.74 -13.65
C THR A 110 -15.07 6.03 -12.36
N MET A 111 -14.23 6.15 -11.34
CA MET A 111 -14.36 5.46 -10.06
C MET A 111 -13.98 6.36 -8.90
N ASP A 112 -14.78 6.33 -7.84
CA ASP A 112 -14.43 6.86 -6.53
C ASP A 112 -14.12 5.73 -5.57
N ILE A 113 -12.95 5.74 -4.94
CA ILE A 113 -12.53 4.73 -3.99
C ILE A 113 -11.77 5.37 -2.84
N GLY A 114 -12.04 4.94 -1.61
CA GLY A 114 -11.37 5.42 -0.42
C GLY A 114 -10.22 4.50 -0.01
N PHE A 115 -9.11 5.09 0.41
CA PHE A 115 -8.00 4.35 1.03
C PHE A 115 -7.48 5.06 2.27
N LYS A 116 -6.88 4.29 3.16
CA LYS A 116 -6.04 4.87 4.21
C LYS A 116 -4.77 5.42 3.54
N GLY A 117 -4.69 6.75 3.42
CA GLY A 117 -3.64 7.41 2.64
C GLY A 117 -2.23 7.11 3.15
N SER A 118 -2.05 6.99 4.49
CA SER A 118 -0.76 6.60 5.07
C SER A 118 -0.33 5.18 4.65
N ALA A 119 -1.26 4.24 4.54
CA ALA A 119 -0.94 2.88 4.09
C ALA A 119 -0.50 2.86 2.62
N ILE A 120 -1.18 3.61 1.74
CA ILE A 120 -0.72 3.77 0.35
C ILE A 120 0.67 4.40 0.32
N TYR A 121 0.90 5.45 1.12
CA TYR A 121 2.21 6.11 1.19
C TYR A 121 3.33 5.15 1.63
N GLU A 122 3.08 4.31 2.64
CA GLU A 122 4.04 3.30 3.11
C GLU A 122 4.34 2.24 2.03
N ILE A 123 3.31 1.76 1.32
CA ILE A 123 3.48 0.84 0.19
C ILE A 123 4.38 1.47 -0.87
N LEU A 124 4.05 2.69 -1.32
CA LEU A 124 4.83 3.39 -2.34
C LEU A 124 6.28 3.65 -1.89
N ASN A 125 6.49 3.95 -0.61
CA ASN A 125 7.83 4.17 -0.06
C ASN A 125 8.68 2.88 0.00
N SER A 126 8.05 1.71 0.06
CA SER A 126 8.74 0.42 0.05
C SER A 126 9.14 -0.07 -1.34
N LEU A 127 8.56 0.49 -2.39
CA LEU A 127 8.84 0.12 -3.78
C LEU A 127 10.00 0.95 -4.35
N ALA A 128 10.82 0.32 -5.19
CA ALA A 128 11.98 0.98 -5.82
C ALA A 128 11.70 1.48 -7.26
N SER A 129 10.62 1.01 -7.90
CA SER A 129 10.27 1.40 -9.27
C SER A 129 9.91 2.89 -9.40
N ASP A 130 10.12 3.47 -10.57
CA ASP A 130 9.72 4.86 -10.85
C ASP A 130 8.21 4.98 -11.01
N GLU A 131 7.56 3.99 -11.61
CA GLU A 131 6.11 3.93 -11.78
C GLU A 131 5.53 2.73 -11.03
N VAL A 132 4.25 2.86 -10.68
CA VAL A 132 3.44 1.79 -10.08
C VAL A 132 2.13 1.64 -10.82
N THR A 133 1.62 0.41 -10.84
CA THR A 133 0.29 0.11 -11.36
C THR A 133 -0.62 -0.29 -10.21
N ILE A 134 -1.72 0.43 -10.05
CA ILE A 134 -2.79 0.13 -9.10
C ILE A 134 -3.91 -0.57 -9.88
N GLN A 135 -4.19 -1.80 -9.53
CA GLN A 135 -5.20 -2.64 -10.18
C GLN A 135 -6.44 -2.70 -9.29
N LEU A 136 -7.58 -2.31 -9.83
CA LEU A 136 -8.86 -2.19 -9.13
C LEU A 136 -9.96 -2.94 -9.88
N ALA A 137 -10.95 -3.44 -9.15
CA ALA A 137 -12.20 -3.97 -9.73
C ALA A 137 -13.34 -2.98 -9.51
N ASP A 138 -13.67 -2.73 -8.26
CA ASP A 138 -14.74 -1.85 -7.80
C ASP A 138 -14.36 -1.23 -6.44
N PRO A 139 -15.10 -0.22 -5.93
CA PRO A 139 -14.75 0.48 -4.69
C PRO A 139 -14.82 -0.37 -3.41
N SER A 140 -15.35 -1.58 -3.47
CA SER A 140 -15.54 -2.46 -2.29
C SER A 140 -14.51 -3.58 -2.19
N ARG A 141 -13.78 -3.86 -3.26
CA ARG A 141 -12.81 -4.94 -3.33
C ARG A 141 -11.38 -4.48 -3.13
N ALA A 142 -10.55 -5.40 -2.65
CA ALA A 142 -9.13 -5.16 -2.49
C ALA A 142 -8.49 -4.67 -3.80
N GLY A 143 -7.69 -3.60 -3.69
CA GLY A 143 -6.78 -3.16 -4.73
C GLY A 143 -5.45 -3.90 -4.64
N VAL A 144 -4.77 -4.02 -5.76
CA VAL A 144 -3.41 -4.57 -5.86
C VAL A 144 -2.49 -3.47 -6.38
N ILE A 145 -1.37 -3.26 -5.74
CA ILE A 145 -0.33 -2.33 -6.18
C ILE A 145 0.91 -3.13 -6.52
N VAL A 146 1.38 -2.97 -7.74
CA VAL A 146 2.60 -3.62 -8.23
C VAL A 146 3.55 -2.57 -8.80
N PRO A 147 4.87 -2.78 -8.74
CA PRO A 147 5.80 -1.97 -9.51
C PRO A 147 5.56 -2.20 -11.01
N SER A 148 5.63 -1.16 -11.84
CA SER A 148 5.46 -1.32 -13.30
C SER A 148 6.56 -2.16 -13.92
N THR A 149 7.72 -2.21 -13.28
CA THR A 149 8.83 -3.11 -13.62
C THR A 149 9.19 -3.90 -12.37
N GLN A 150 9.01 -5.22 -12.41
CA GLN A 150 9.41 -6.11 -11.33
C GLN A 150 10.94 -6.18 -11.25
N PRO A 151 11.53 -6.17 -10.03
CA PRO A 151 12.96 -6.43 -9.88
C PRO A 151 13.32 -7.86 -10.32
N ASP A 152 14.58 -8.06 -10.73
CA ASP A 152 15.07 -9.37 -11.09
C ASP A 152 14.86 -10.37 -9.94
N GLU A 153 14.40 -11.58 -10.28
CA GLU A 153 14.14 -12.69 -9.34
C GLU A 153 13.13 -12.38 -8.22
N GLN A 154 12.30 -11.34 -8.37
CA GLN A 154 11.27 -10.98 -7.39
C GLN A 154 9.92 -10.77 -8.08
N ASP A 155 8.86 -11.17 -7.39
CA ASP A 155 7.49 -10.88 -7.75
C ASP A 155 6.82 -10.13 -6.60
N ILE A 156 6.76 -8.81 -6.71
CA ILE A 156 6.27 -7.91 -5.67
C ILE A 156 4.80 -7.58 -5.96
N LEU A 157 3.96 -7.89 -4.99
CA LEU A 157 2.54 -7.56 -4.99
C LEU A 157 2.15 -7.02 -3.61
N MET A 158 1.50 -5.87 -3.58
CA MET A 158 0.97 -5.25 -2.36
C MET A 158 -0.56 -5.22 -2.43
N LEU A 159 -1.21 -5.82 -1.43
CA LEU A 159 -2.67 -5.82 -1.31
C LEU A 159 -3.10 -4.67 -0.40
N ILE A 160 -4.14 -3.95 -0.82
CA ILE A 160 -4.75 -2.88 -0.01
C ILE A 160 -6.26 -2.99 -0.02
N MET A 161 -6.86 -2.93 1.18
CA MET A 161 -8.31 -2.88 1.32
C MET A 161 -8.82 -1.44 1.19
N PRO A 162 -9.87 -1.21 0.43
CA PRO A 162 -10.52 0.10 0.39
C PRO A 162 -11.25 0.40 1.69
N MET A 163 -11.49 1.67 1.92
CA MET A 163 -12.34 2.19 2.98
C MET A 163 -13.65 2.70 2.38
N LEU A 164 -14.73 2.52 3.10
CA LEU A 164 -16.04 3.05 2.67
C LEU A 164 -15.98 4.58 2.62
N LEU A 165 -16.49 5.13 1.52
CA LEU A 165 -16.72 6.56 1.40
C LEU A 165 -18.12 6.83 1.96
N ASN A 166 -18.21 7.74 2.92
CA ASN A 166 -19.50 8.27 3.36
C ASN A 166 -19.85 9.42 2.41
N ASP A 167 -20.89 9.23 1.64
CA ASP A 167 -21.48 10.27 0.78
C ASP A 167 -22.44 11.14 1.58
#